data_a162a2df856df853d1417c9631e52d66
#
_entry.id   a162a2df856df853d1417c9631e52d66
#
_cell.length_a   1.000
_cell.length_b   1.000
_cell.length_c   1.000
_cell.angle_alpha   90.00
_cell.angle_beta   90.00
_cell.angle_gamma   90.00
#
_symmetry.space_group_name_H-M   'P 1'
#
loop_
_entity.id
_entity.type
_entity.pdbx_description
1 polymer ?
#
loop_
_entity_poly.entity_id
_entity_poly.type
_entity_poly.pdbx_seq_one_letter_code
_entity_poly.pdbx_strand_id
1 'polypeptide(L)'
;RSINYCICILHKGQLMITEVLFCLALTVYYEARSQPLIEQVAVAQVVLNRVNSPHYPDNVCAVVRENHYPNQLHKCQFSFMCDGIAETYPDTQAWTQANQVASLVLSPTLPDLVSGATHYHADYVTPYWSATQTKIAQIGRHIFYR
;
A
#
# COMPACT_ATOMS: atom_id res chain seq x y z
N ARG A 1 -24.35 29.90 -12.94
CA ARG A 1 -23.90 29.44 -11.59
C ARG A 1 -23.77 27.93 -11.48
N SER A 2 -24.45 27.14 -12.33
CA SER A 2 -24.41 25.67 -12.26
C SER A 2 -23.12 25.04 -12.83
N ILE A 3 -22.44 25.70 -13.75
CA ILE A 3 -21.27 25.17 -14.46
C ILE A 3 -20.01 25.16 -13.57
N ASN A 4 -19.86 26.15 -12.68
CA ASN A 4 -18.69 26.23 -11.80
C ASN A 4 -18.70 25.17 -10.68
N TYR A 5 -19.86 24.72 -10.25
CA TYR A 5 -19.96 23.67 -9.21
C TYR A 5 -19.55 22.29 -9.72
N CYS A 6 -19.89 21.98 -10.97
CA CYS A 6 -19.58 20.71 -11.60
C CYS A 6 -18.05 20.55 -11.85
N ILE A 7 -17.38 21.64 -12.25
CA ILE A 7 -15.94 21.66 -12.49
C ILE A 7 -15.15 21.50 -11.18
N CYS A 8 -15.61 22.09 -10.06
CA CYS A 8 -14.97 21.94 -8.75
C CYS A 8 -15.06 20.52 -8.20
N ILE A 9 -16.18 19.82 -8.42
CA ILE A 9 -16.37 18.44 -7.95
C ILE A 9 -15.50 17.47 -8.75
N LEU A 10 -15.44 17.66 -10.07
CA LEU A 10 -14.56 16.86 -10.95
C LEU A 10 -13.08 17.07 -10.63
N HIS A 11 -12.67 18.30 -10.32
CA HIS A 11 -11.29 18.60 -9.94
C HIS A 11 -10.90 17.96 -8.59
N LYS A 12 -11.77 18.00 -7.59
CA LYS A 12 -11.53 17.36 -6.29
C LYS A 12 -11.46 15.84 -6.41
N GLY A 13 -12.36 15.23 -7.18
CA GLY A 13 -12.35 13.78 -7.43
C GLY A 13 -11.09 13.34 -8.17
N GLN A 14 -10.64 14.09 -9.17
CA GLN A 14 -9.41 13.80 -9.91
C GLN A 14 -8.15 13.93 -9.05
N LEU A 15 -8.09 14.94 -8.17
CA LEU A 15 -6.98 15.09 -7.23
C LEU A 15 -6.91 13.91 -6.24
N MET A 16 -8.04 13.49 -5.70
CA MET A 16 -8.11 12.36 -4.76
C MET A 16 -7.65 11.03 -5.40
N ILE A 17 -8.07 10.75 -6.64
CA ILE A 17 -7.64 9.54 -7.36
C ILE A 17 -6.12 9.56 -7.60
N THR A 18 -5.56 10.70 -7.96
CA THR A 18 -4.12 10.86 -8.19
C THR A 18 -3.33 10.63 -6.89
N GLU A 19 -3.82 11.12 -5.76
CA GLU A 19 -3.17 10.93 -4.45
C GLU A 19 -3.20 9.47 -4.01
N VAL A 20 -4.33 8.78 -4.17
CA VAL A 20 -4.48 7.35 -3.85
C VAL A 20 -3.51 6.51 -4.67
N LEU A 21 -3.44 6.74 -5.99
CA LEU A 21 -2.50 6.05 -6.88
C LEU A 21 -1.05 6.28 -6.46
N PHE A 22 -0.71 7.52 -6.13
CA PHE A 22 0.64 7.88 -5.70
C PHE A 22 1.03 7.16 -4.39
N CYS A 23 0.17 7.15 -3.37
CA CYS A 23 0.44 6.45 -2.12
C CYS A 23 0.60 4.94 -2.31
N LEU A 24 -0.24 4.30 -3.14
CA LEU A 24 -0.10 2.89 -3.48
C LEU A 24 1.20 2.63 -4.24
N ALA A 25 1.52 3.45 -5.22
CA ALA A 25 2.74 3.30 -6.02
C ALA A 25 4.00 3.44 -5.17
N LEU A 26 4.03 4.39 -4.23
CA LEU A 26 5.13 4.51 -3.26
C LEU A 26 5.30 3.23 -2.45
N THR A 27 4.21 2.67 -1.94
CA THR A 27 4.26 1.43 -1.16
C THR A 27 4.84 0.28 -1.99
N VAL A 28 4.33 0.07 -3.20
CA VAL A 28 4.84 -0.97 -4.11
C VAL A 28 6.32 -0.76 -4.41
N TYR A 29 6.72 0.47 -4.71
CA TYR A 29 8.10 0.80 -5.06
C TYR A 29 9.06 0.48 -3.90
N TYR A 30 8.77 0.95 -2.69
CA TYR A 30 9.67 0.78 -1.56
C TYR A 30 9.64 -0.62 -0.95
N GLU A 31 8.49 -1.28 -0.96
CA GLU A 31 8.30 -2.58 -0.32
C GLU A 31 8.59 -3.77 -1.26
N ALA A 32 8.39 -3.62 -2.56
CA ALA A 32 8.35 -4.77 -3.46
C ALA A 32 8.92 -4.55 -4.88
N ARG A 33 9.61 -3.44 -5.17
CA ARG A 33 10.04 -3.12 -6.55
C ARG A 33 10.91 -4.19 -7.22
N SER A 34 11.67 -4.97 -6.44
CA SER A 34 12.54 -6.04 -6.94
C SER A 34 11.87 -7.41 -6.99
N GLN A 35 10.59 -7.48 -6.63
CA GLN A 35 9.84 -8.72 -6.56
C GLN A 35 9.02 -8.95 -7.85
N PRO A 36 8.61 -10.20 -8.14
CA PRO A 36 7.70 -10.50 -9.24
C PRO A 36 6.39 -9.72 -9.14
N LEU A 37 5.73 -9.47 -10.28
CA LEU A 37 4.52 -8.68 -10.38
C LEU A 37 3.40 -9.13 -9.42
N ILE A 38 3.19 -10.44 -9.30
CA ILE A 38 2.15 -11.01 -8.43
C ILE A 38 2.39 -10.66 -6.96
N GLU A 39 3.64 -10.59 -6.54
CA GLU A 39 4.03 -10.24 -5.18
C GLU A 39 3.83 -8.74 -4.92
N GLN A 40 4.13 -7.90 -5.92
CA GLN A 40 3.84 -6.47 -5.87
C GLN A 40 2.33 -6.19 -5.74
N VAL A 41 1.50 -6.93 -6.49
CA VAL A 41 0.03 -6.88 -6.39
C VAL A 41 -0.42 -7.28 -4.99
N ALA A 42 0.09 -8.37 -4.45
CA ALA A 42 -0.26 -8.86 -3.12
C ALA A 42 0.05 -7.84 -2.01
N VAL A 43 1.21 -7.20 -2.06
CA VAL A 43 1.60 -6.13 -1.10
C VAL A 43 0.66 -4.94 -1.20
N ALA A 44 0.32 -4.49 -2.41
CA ALA A 44 -0.65 -3.40 -2.60
C ALA A 44 -2.05 -3.76 -2.08
N GLN A 45 -2.48 -5.01 -2.24
CA GLN A 45 -3.77 -5.49 -1.74
C GLN A 45 -3.85 -5.46 -0.21
N VAL A 46 -2.74 -5.68 0.51
CA VAL A 46 -2.71 -5.51 1.96
C VAL A 46 -3.11 -4.08 2.36
N VAL A 47 -2.63 -3.06 1.65
CA VAL A 47 -3.04 -1.66 1.91
C VAL A 47 -4.55 -1.49 1.76
N LEU A 48 -5.14 -2.03 0.68
CA LEU A 48 -6.59 -1.94 0.44
C LEU A 48 -7.37 -2.74 1.49
N ASN A 49 -6.88 -3.90 1.92
CA ASN A 49 -7.51 -4.68 2.98
C ASN A 49 -7.50 -3.94 4.32
N ARG A 50 -6.42 -3.20 4.62
CA ARG A 50 -6.38 -2.33 5.80
C ARG A 50 -7.43 -1.23 5.73
N VAL A 51 -7.58 -0.55 4.59
CA VAL A 51 -8.63 0.47 4.37
C VAL A 51 -10.03 -0.10 4.65
N ASN A 52 -10.26 -1.35 4.31
CA ASN A 52 -11.54 -2.04 4.53
C ASN A 52 -11.69 -2.63 5.94
N SER A 53 -10.68 -2.54 6.77
CA SER A 53 -10.68 -3.05 8.15
C SER A 53 -10.97 -1.93 9.15
N PRO A 54 -11.83 -2.17 10.16
CA PRO A 54 -12.15 -1.16 11.17
C PRO A 54 -10.96 -0.83 12.09
N HIS A 55 -9.85 -1.58 12.01
CA HIS A 55 -8.66 -1.38 12.83
C HIS A 55 -7.65 -0.41 12.23
N TYR A 56 -7.90 0.09 11.02
CA TYR A 56 -6.99 0.96 10.28
C TYR A 56 -7.72 2.20 9.77
N PRO A 57 -6.99 3.25 9.35
CA PRO A 57 -7.60 4.39 8.68
C PRO A 57 -8.42 3.99 7.44
N ASP A 58 -9.43 4.78 7.12
CA ASP A 58 -10.40 4.50 6.06
C ASP A 58 -10.00 5.02 4.68
N ASN A 59 -8.74 5.45 4.51
CA ASN A 59 -8.22 5.86 3.21
C ASN A 59 -6.76 5.40 3.01
N VAL A 60 -6.39 5.21 1.76
CA VAL A 60 -5.10 4.63 1.36
C VAL A 60 -3.92 5.43 1.89
N CYS A 61 -3.90 6.75 1.69
CA CYS A 61 -2.77 7.57 2.09
C CYS A 61 -2.61 7.64 3.61
N ALA A 62 -3.71 7.63 4.35
CA ALA A 62 -3.67 7.56 5.82
C ALA A 62 -3.12 6.22 6.30
N VAL A 63 -3.49 5.10 5.67
CA VAL A 63 -2.92 3.78 5.95
C VAL A 63 -1.42 3.76 5.67
N VAL A 64 -0.99 4.28 4.53
CA VAL A 64 0.43 4.30 4.13
C VAL A 64 1.27 5.16 5.07
N ARG A 65 0.74 6.30 5.50
CA ARG A 65 1.42 7.27 6.39
C ARG A 65 1.23 6.99 7.87
N GLU A 66 0.53 5.91 8.24
CA GLU A 66 0.20 5.62 9.64
C GLU A 66 1.47 5.51 10.50
N ASN A 67 1.52 6.32 11.56
CA ASN A 67 2.66 6.39 12.46
C ASN A 67 2.20 6.65 13.90
N HIS A 68 2.23 5.62 14.72
CA HIS A 68 1.88 5.70 16.14
C HIS A 68 3.03 6.22 17.02
N TYR A 69 4.25 6.34 16.45
CA TYR A 69 5.45 6.75 17.17
C TYR A 69 6.20 7.85 16.41
N PRO A 70 5.61 9.07 16.27
CA PRO A 70 6.13 10.11 15.36
C PRO A 70 7.56 10.60 15.68
N ASN A 71 8.02 10.35 16.89
CA ASN A 71 9.38 10.73 17.34
C ASN A 71 10.41 9.59 17.28
N GLN A 72 10.04 8.44 16.67
CA GLN A 72 10.91 7.27 16.56
C GLN A 72 11.07 6.86 15.10
N LEU A 73 12.30 6.88 14.61
CA LEU A 73 12.61 6.40 13.26
C LEU A 73 12.27 4.91 13.11
N HIS A 74 11.83 4.53 11.93
CA HIS A 74 11.50 3.14 11.55
C HIS A 74 10.38 2.48 12.38
N LYS A 75 9.57 3.26 13.11
CA LYS A 75 8.47 2.75 13.93
C LYS A 75 7.07 2.99 13.34
N CYS A 76 6.99 3.50 12.13
CA CYS A 76 5.73 3.62 11.39
C CYS A 76 5.36 2.31 10.68
N GLN A 77 4.15 2.25 10.14
CA GLN A 77 3.63 1.06 9.46
C GLN A 77 4.46 0.65 8.24
N PHE A 78 4.90 1.62 7.45
CA PHE A 78 5.82 1.42 6.33
C PHE A 78 7.10 2.21 6.62
N SER A 79 8.19 1.53 6.89
CA SER A 79 9.43 2.11 7.44
C SER A 79 10.01 3.23 6.57
N PHE A 80 9.83 3.18 5.25
CA PHE A 80 10.28 4.23 4.34
C PHE A 80 9.62 5.59 4.61
N MET A 81 8.41 5.60 5.19
CA MET A 81 7.70 6.85 5.54
C MET A 81 8.27 7.57 6.76
N CYS A 82 9.15 6.93 7.52
CA CYS A 82 9.73 7.51 8.74
C CYS A 82 11.19 7.08 8.99
N ASP A 83 11.95 6.86 7.94
CA ASP A 83 13.37 6.54 8.02
C ASP A 83 14.28 7.80 8.06
N GLY A 84 13.66 8.98 7.95
CA GLY A 84 14.38 10.27 7.93
C GLY A 84 14.98 10.62 6.56
N ILE A 85 14.68 9.83 5.52
CA ILE A 85 15.15 10.03 4.16
C ILE A 85 13.96 10.48 3.30
N ALA A 86 14.17 11.50 2.47
CA ALA A 86 13.15 11.94 1.53
C ALA A 86 12.85 10.84 0.49
N GLU A 87 11.56 10.57 0.23
CA GLU A 87 11.16 9.60 -0.77
C GLU A 87 11.61 10.04 -2.17
N THR A 88 12.42 9.23 -2.79
CA THR A 88 12.84 9.36 -4.19
C THR A 88 12.62 8.05 -4.91
N TYR A 89 12.43 8.10 -6.21
CA TYR A 89 12.16 6.92 -7.04
C TYR A 89 13.02 6.97 -8.32
N PRO A 90 14.36 6.85 -8.15
CA PRO A 90 15.31 7.00 -9.26
C PRO A 90 15.22 5.88 -10.30
N ASP A 91 14.76 4.69 -9.94
CA ASP A 91 14.50 3.60 -10.86
C ASP A 91 13.17 3.87 -11.58
N THR A 92 13.24 4.50 -12.76
CA THR A 92 12.07 4.93 -13.53
C THR A 92 11.25 3.75 -14.05
N GLN A 93 11.87 2.61 -14.37
CA GLN A 93 11.16 1.41 -14.80
C GLN A 93 10.37 0.81 -13.62
N ALA A 94 10.99 0.65 -12.47
CA ALA A 94 10.33 0.17 -11.27
C ALA A 94 9.22 1.12 -10.81
N TRP A 95 9.42 2.44 -10.94
CA TRP A 95 8.38 3.42 -10.64
C TRP A 95 7.18 3.33 -11.59
N THR A 96 7.44 3.18 -12.88
CA THR A 96 6.39 2.96 -13.88
C THR A 96 5.59 1.70 -13.57
N GLN A 97 6.27 0.60 -13.26
CA GLN A 97 5.62 -0.65 -12.88
C GLN A 97 4.80 -0.51 -11.58
N ALA A 98 5.32 0.19 -10.57
CA ALA A 98 4.61 0.45 -9.33
C ALA A 98 3.30 1.23 -9.58
N ASN A 99 3.30 2.21 -10.46
CA ASN A 99 2.09 2.94 -10.87
C ASN A 99 1.10 2.04 -11.61
N GLN A 100 1.57 1.14 -12.46
CA GLN A 100 0.70 0.15 -13.14
C GLN A 100 0.06 -0.81 -12.15
N VAL A 101 0.82 -1.31 -11.17
CA VAL A 101 0.29 -2.15 -10.07
C VAL A 101 -0.74 -1.39 -9.25
N ALA A 102 -0.45 -0.15 -8.86
CA ALA A 102 -1.38 0.69 -8.12
C ALA A 102 -2.72 0.86 -8.86
N SER A 103 -2.66 1.11 -10.16
CA SER A 103 -3.85 1.20 -11.00
C SER A 103 -4.60 -0.13 -11.10
N LEU A 104 -3.88 -1.24 -11.25
CA LEU A 104 -4.45 -2.58 -11.38
C LEU A 104 -5.22 -3.00 -10.13
N VAL A 105 -4.66 -2.80 -8.93
CA VAL A 105 -5.30 -3.24 -7.67
C VAL A 105 -6.54 -2.43 -7.31
N LEU A 106 -6.71 -1.25 -7.88
CA LEU A 106 -7.93 -0.45 -7.75
C LEU A 106 -9.06 -0.93 -8.67
N SER A 107 -8.78 -1.85 -9.60
CA SER A 107 -9.81 -2.43 -10.45
C SER A 107 -10.76 -3.31 -9.62
N PRO A 108 -12.09 -3.11 -9.71
CA PRO A 108 -13.06 -3.90 -8.95
C PRO A 108 -13.15 -5.37 -9.40
N THR A 109 -12.57 -5.69 -10.56
CA THR A 109 -12.59 -7.06 -11.13
C THR A 109 -11.39 -7.91 -10.73
N LEU A 110 -10.34 -7.31 -10.16
CA LEU A 110 -9.19 -8.07 -9.68
C LEU A 110 -9.55 -8.75 -8.35
N PRO A 111 -9.43 -10.09 -8.25
CA PRO A 111 -9.67 -10.78 -6.99
C PRO A 111 -8.59 -10.45 -5.97
N ASP A 112 -8.94 -10.50 -4.68
CA ASP A 112 -7.98 -10.38 -3.60
C ASP A 112 -7.15 -11.68 -3.47
N LEU A 113 -5.90 -11.62 -3.90
CA LEU A 113 -4.97 -12.76 -3.90
C LEU A 113 -4.57 -13.19 -2.48
N VAL A 114 -4.77 -12.34 -1.50
CA VAL A 114 -4.35 -12.55 -0.11
C VAL A 114 -5.54 -12.64 0.86
N SER A 115 -6.77 -12.75 0.34
CA SER A 115 -7.99 -13.08 1.09
C SER A 115 -8.17 -12.28 2.39
N GLY A 116 -8.08 -10.96 2.30
CA GLY A 116 -8.26 -10.05 3.43
C GLY A 116 -7.05 -9.92 4.35
N ALA A 117 -5.88 -10.40 3.96
CA ALA A 117 -4.67 -10.24 4.76
C ALA A 117 -4.35 -8.77 4.99
N THR A 118 -4.01 -8.45 6.24
CA THR A 118 -3.64 -7.10 6.69
C THR A 118 -2.19 -7.01 7.17
N HIS A 119 -1.50 -8.14 7.28
CA HIS A 119 -0.11 -8.24 7.72
C HIS A 119 0.70 -9.07 6.74
N TYR A 120 1.97 -8.73 6.61
CA TYR A 120 2.93 -9.56 5.89
C TYR A 120 4.35 -9.33 6.43
N HIS A 121 5.22 -10.29 6.18
CA HIS A 121 6.65 -10.17 6.39
C HIS A 121 7.43 -10.97 5.34
N ALA A 122 8.70 -10.64 5.16
CA ALA A 122 9.58 -11.43 4.32
C ALA A 122 9.88 -12.80 4.97
N ASP A 123 10.09 -13.81 4.15
CA ASP A 123 10.32 -15.21 4.59
C ASP A 123 11.57 -15.42 5.43
N TYR A 124 12.51 -14.45 5.41
CA TYR A 124 13.76 -14.49 6.17
C TYR A 124 13.69 -13.79 7.54
N VAL A 125 12.51 -13.27 7.91
CA VAL A 125 12.27 -12.68 9.25
C VAL A 125 11.12 -13.40 9.93
N THR A 126 11.10 -13.39 11.27
CA THR A 126 10.02 -13.99 12.06
C THR A 126 9.58 -12.97 13.11
N PRO A 127 8.67 -12.04 12.76
CA PRO A 127 8.18 -11.07 13.72
C PRO A 127 7.33 -11.75 14.79
N TYR A 128 7.39 -11.25 16.03
CA TYR A 128 6.71 -11.86 17.18
C TYR A 128 5.19 -12.02 16.96
N TRP A 129 4.56 -11.09 16.27
CA TRP A 129 3.13 -11.13 16.00
C TRP A 129 2.71 -12.26 15.04
N SER A 130 3.62 -12.80 14.22
CA SER A 130 3.30 -13.87 13.27
C SER A 130 2.87 -15.17 13.96
N ALA A 131 3.25 -15.36 15.23
CA ALA A 131 2.85 -16.52 16.01
C ALA A 131 1.36 -16.49 16.43
N THR A 132 0.73 -15.32 16.43
CA THR A 132 -0.66 -15.11 16.89
C THR A 132 -1.63 -14.82 15.75
N GLN A 133 -1.14 -14.59 14.54
CA GLN A 133 -1.96 -14.30 13.38
C GLN A 133 -2.19 -15.56 12.52
N THR A 134 -3.30 -15.58 11.79
CA THR A 134 -3.61 -16.68 10.88
C THR A 134 -2.87 -16.49 9.55
N LYS A 135 -1.97 -17.41 9.22
CA LYS A 135 -1.31 -17.44 7.92
C LYS A 135 -2.33 -17.74 6.82
N ILE A 136 -2.39 -16.86 5.81
CA ILE A 136 -3.33 -16.94 4.69
C ILE A 136 -2.65 -17.48 3.43
N ALA A 137 -1.50 -16.89 3.07
CA ALA A 137 -0.80 -17.24 1.83
C ALA A 137 0.70 -16.99 1.98
N GLN A 138 1.44 -17.60 1.07
CA GLN A 138 2.81 -17.21 0.76
C GLN A 138 2.90 -16.97 -0.74
N ILE A 139 3.32 -15.79 -1.13
CA ILE A 139 3.50 -15.37 -2.52
C ILE A 139 4.92 -14.86 -2.64
N GLY A 140 5.74 -15.55 -3.45
CA GLY A 140 7.16 -15.27 -3.53
C GLY A 140 7.83 -15.35 -2.17
N ARG A 141 8.49 -14.27 -1.79
CA ARG A 141 9.22 -14.14 -0.52
C ARG A 141 8.42 -13.48 0.60
N HIS A 142 7.14 -13.19 0.38
CA HIS A 142 6.26 -12.61 1.39
C HIS A 142 5.25 -13.63 1.91
N ILE A 143 5.05 -13.63 3.22
CA ILE A 143 4.06 -14.45 3.93
C ILE A 143 2.99 -13.51 4.48
N PHE A 144 1.73 -13.80 4.17
CA PHE A 144 0.58 -12.94 4.44
C PHE A 144 -0.31 -13.53 5.53
N TYR A 145 -0.85 -12.66 6.39
CA TYR A 145 -1.61 -13.03 7.59
C TYR A 145 -2.86 -12.14 7.77
N ARG A 146 -3.81 -12.72 8.47
CA ARG A 146 -5.03 -12.03 8.90
C ARG A 146 -5.30 -12.28 10.38
#